data_594795d75537172cca1dc33a5733d806
#
_entry.id   594795d75537172cca1dc33a5733d806
#
_cell.length_a   1.000
_cell.length_b   1.000
_cell.length_c   1.000
_cell.angle_alpha   90.00
_cell.angle_beta   90.00
_cell.angle_gamma   90.00
#
_symmetry.space_group_name_H-M   'P 1'
#
loop_
_entity.id
_entity.type
_entity.pdbx_description
1 polymer ?
#
loop_
_entity_poly.entity_id
_entity_poly.type
_entity_poly.pdbx_seq_one_letter_code
_entity_poly.pdbx_strand_id
1 'polypeptide(L)'
;DTIFHYILCAVCPVKRNKAALCYDAGENAFSSRDGEWMVGMPETGFLFPALEEGAPNIYNAICYTHKADGSQEAFIETVFGAAPPIPNAAQREDFQALLAETLGSECSYEVVQTIHEQVMERVEEKKADKEDPSPAKIDKKEVSAVLEECGVTDEKRAAFEQKFDEEFGLSGVVPAAAVSSPKSFQLKTPDVVIRVSPSRSDLVETRIIDGHPYI
;
A
#
# COMPACT_ATOMS: atom_id res chain seq x y z
N ASP A 1 -34.68 3.31 8.65
CA ASP A 1 -33.69 3.22 7.56
C ASP A 1 -33.05 4.58 7.38
N THR A 2 -31.75 4.67 7.54
CA THR A 2 -30.99 5.91 7.31
C THR A 2 -30.53 5.93 5.86
N ILE A 3 -30.96 6.98 5.12
CA ILE A 3 -30.54 7.17 3.72
C ILE A 3 -29.30 8.07 3.73
N PHE A 4 -28.19 7.58 3.20
CA PHE A 4 -26.97 8.35 3.03
C PHE A 4 -26.83 8.85 1.59
N HIS A 5 -26.42 10.10 1.44
CA HIS A 5 -26.06 10.69 0.16
C HIS A 5 -24.54 10.64 -0.01
N TYR A 6 -24.08 10.20 -1.17
CA TYR A 6 -22.66 10.16 -1.51
C TYR A 6 -22.41 10.58 -2.96
N ILE A 7 -21.21 11.03 -3.23
CA ILE A 7 -20.69 11.34 -4.56
C ILE A 7 -19.61 10.34 -4.91
N LEU A 8 -19.83 9.59 -5.99
CA LEU A 8 -18.80 8.74 -6.60
C LEU A 8 -18.35 9.41 -7.90
N CYS A 9 -17.08 9.78 -7.97
CA CYS A 9 -16.45 10.31 -9.17
C CYS A 9 -15.45 9.31 -9.72
N ALA A 10 -15.46 9.08 -11.03
CA ALA A 10 -14.49 8.26 -11.73
C ALA A 10 -14.04 8.98 -12.98
N VAL A 11 -12.72 9.18 -13.12
CA VAL A 11 -12.10 9.77 -14.30
C VAL A 11 -11.58 8.63 -15.16
N CYS A 12 -12.16 8.49 -16.34
CA CYS A 12 -11.89 7.40 -17.26
C CYS A 12 -11.27 7.94 -18.56
N PRO A 13 -10.22 7.31 -19.11
CA PRO A 13 -9.71 7.66 -20.43
C PRO A 13 -10.73 7.30 -21.49
N VAL A 14 -10.86 8.15 -22.50
CA VAL A 14 -11.76 7.91 -23.64
C VAL A 14 -10.91 7.72 -24.88
N LYS A 15 -11.13 6.59 -25.58
CA LYS A 15 -10.44 6.25 -26.83
C LYS A 15 -11.43 6.06 -27.94
N ARG A 16 -11.09 6.50 -29.14
CA ARG A 16 -11.88 6.24 -30.34
C ARG A 16 -11.36 4.98 -31.02
N ASN A 17 -12.22 3.99 -31.19
CA ASN A 17 -11.93 2.82 -32.01
C ASN A 17 -11.76 3.23 -33.46
N LYS A 18 -10.92 2.48 -34.17
CA LYS A 18 -10.84 2.64 -35.64
C LYS A 18 -12.12 2.07 -36.27
N ALA A 19 -12.50 2.66 -37.38
CA ALA A 19 -13.54 2.07 -38.23
C ALA A 19 -13.17 0.62 -38.61
N ALA A 20 -14.10 -0.29 -38.49
CA ALA A 20 -13.89 -1.72 -38.75
C ALA A 20 -15.04 -2.32 -39.54
N LEU A 21 -14.77 -3.40 -40.25
CA LEU A 21 -15.81 -4.21 -40.88
C LEU A 21 -16.49 -5.06 -39.82
N CYS A 22 -17.80 -4.92 -39.68
CA CYS A 22 -18.61 -5.69 -38.74
C CYS A 22 -19.63 -6.51 -39.51
N TYR A 23 -19.88 -7.72 -39.06
CA TYR A 23 -20.97 -8.54 -39.61
C TYR A 23 -22.29 -8.17 -38.93
N ASP A 24 -23.26 -7.79 -39.72
CA ASP A 24 -24.65 -7.56 -39.30
C ASP A 24 -25.47 -8.84 -39.52
N ALA A 25 -25.86 -9.48 -38.42
CA ALA A 25 -26.62 -10.72 -38.46
C ALA A 25 -28.06 -10.51 -38.94
N GLY A 26 -28.62 -9.30 -38.80
CA GLY A 26 -29.98 -8.98 -39.29
C GLY A 26 -30.04 -8.86 -40.80
N GLU A 27 -29.02 -8.28 -41.43
CA GLU A 27 -28.92 -8.11 -42.88
C GLU A 27 -28.06 -9.19 -43.54
N ASN A 28 -27.47 -10.10 -42.76
CA ASN A 28 -26.58 -11.16 -43.26
C ASN A 28 -25.46 -10.60 -44.17
N ALA A 29 -24.91 -9.46 -43.82
CA ALA A 29 -23.93 -8.74 -44.63
C ALA A 29 -22.82 -8.12 -43.78
N PHE A 30 -21.66 -7.87 -44.40
CA PHE A 30 -20.63 -7.07 -43.78
C PHE A 30 -20.84 -5.59 -44.08
N SER A 31 -20.87 -4.75 -43.05
CA SER A 31 -20.99 -3.32 -43.18
C SER A 31 -19.81 -2.63 -42.51
N SER A 32 -19.46 -1.43 -43.00
CA SER A 32 -18.47 -0.59 -42.33
C SER A 32 -19.10 0.06 -41.10
N ARG A 33 -18.54 -0.19 -39.93
CA ARG A 33 -18.90 0.49 -38.68
C ARG A 33 -17.92 1.62 -38.42
N ASP A 34 -18.48 2.82 -38.28
CA ASP A 34 -17.66 3.97 -37.87
C ASP A 34 -17.04 3.79 -36.48
N GLY A 35 -15.88 4.41 -36.28
CA GLY A 35 -15.21 4.32 -35.00
C GLY A 35 -16.07 4.91 -33.88
N GLU A 36 -16.26 4.14 -32.82
CA GLU A 36 -17.03 4.53 -31.63
C GLU A 36 -16.07 5.00 -30.51
N TRP A 37 -16.58 5.88 -29.65
CA TRP A 37 -15.90 6.26 -28.42
C TRP A 37 -16.06 5.13 -27.39
N MET A 38 -14.93 4.66 -26.86
CA MET A 38 -14.90 3.68 -25.77
C MET A 38 -14.35 4.34 -24.51
N VAL A 39 -15.07 4.14 -23.42
CA VAL A 39 -14.63 4.53 -22.08
C VAL A 39 -13.77 3.40 -21.51
N GLY A 40 -12.55 3.72 -21.13
CA GLY A 40 -11.63 2.78 -20.49
C GLY A 40 -11.91 2.59 -19.00
N MET A 41 -11.05 1.82 -18.34
CA MET A 41 -11.12 1.64 -16.90
C MET A 41 -10.78 2.96 -16.19
N PRO A 42 -11.38 3.24 -15.01
CA PRO A 42 -11.05 4.43 -14.23
C PRO A 42 -9.55 4.50 -13.91
N GLU A 43 -8.95 5.64 -14.15
CA GLU A 43 -7.55 5.92 -13.77
C GLU A 43 -7.44 6.57 -12.41
N THR A 44 -8.39 7.45 -12.07
CA THR A 44 -8.50 8.08 -10.75
C THR A 44 -9.96 8.36 -10.43
N GLY A 45 -10.24 8.60 -9.15
CA GLY A 45 -11.58 8.93 -8.69
C GLY A 45 -11.66 9.08 -7.19
N PHE A 46 -12.85 9.38 -6.69
CA PHE A 46 -13.10 9.49 -5.27
C PHE A 46 -14.52 9.09 -4.90
N LEU A 47 -14.70 8.71 -3.65
CA LEU A 47 -15.97 8.56 -2.96
C LEU A 47 -16.02 9.56 -1.80
N PHE A 48 -17.07 10.39 -1.75
CA PHE A 48 -17.31 11.33 -0.67
C PHE A 48 -18.77 11.24 -0.21
N PRO A 49 -19.03 11.24 1.09
CA PRO A 49 -18.09 11.10 2.21
C PRO A 49 -17.44 9.72 2.26
N ALA A 50 -16.31 9.61 2.95
CA ALA A 50 -15.70 8.32 3.24
C ALA A 50 -16.62 7.49 4.13
N LEU A 51 -16.55 6.17 4.00
CA LEU A 51 -17.22 5.23 4.91
C LEU A 51 -16.19 4.70 5.90
N GLU A 52 -16.38 5.00 7.17
CA GLU A 52 -15.57 4.49 8.27
C GLU A 52 -16.48 3.72 9.23
N GLU A 53 -16.15 2.47 9.53
CA GLU A 53 -16.92 1.60 10.42
C GLU A 53 -18.43 1.56 10.08
N GLY A 54 -18.76 1.60 8.80
CA GLY A 54 -20.14 1.57 8.31
C GLY A 54 -20.92 2.89 8.46
N ALA A 55 -20.27 3.97 8.92
CA ALA A 55 -20.84 5.31 9.02
C ALA A 55 -20.16 6.29 8.05
N PRO A 56 -20.89 7.28 7.50
CA PRO A 56 -20.30 8.29 6.63
C PRO A 56 -19.47 9.29 7.44
N ASN A 57 -18.20 9.44 7.07
CA ASN A 57 -17.33 10.46 7.61
C ASN A 57 -17.24 11.65 6.64
N ILE A 58 -17.92 12.74 6.96
CA ILE A 58 -18.01 13.95 6.13
C ILE A 58 -16.72 14.77 6.09
N TYR A 59 -15.73 14.43 6.89
CA TYR A 59 -14.43 15.10 6.91
C TYR A 59 -13.40 14.42 6.02
N ASN A 60 -13.70 13.21 5.53
CA ASN A 60 -12.79 12.40 4.74
C ASN A 60 -13.41 11.99 3.39
N ALA A 61 -12.54 11.77 2.41
CA ALA A 61 -12.88 11.16 1.13
C ALA A 61 -11.97 9.95 0.88
N ILE A 62 -12.50 8.93 0.22
CA ILE A 62 -11.70 7.80 -0.24
C ILE A 62 -11.27 8.12 -1.66
N CYS A 63 -9.96 8.18 -1.91
CA CYS A 63 -9.39 8.38 -3.23
C CYS A 63 -8.93 7.04 -3.83
N TYR A 64 -9.24 6.85 -5.11
CA TYR A 64 -8.79 5.72 -5.91
C TYR A 64 -7.77 6.19 -6.94
N THR A 65 -6.73 5.39 -7.14
CA THR A 65 -5.74 5.60 -8.18
C THR A 65 -5.28 4.26 -8.77
N HIS A 66 -5.25 4.16 -10.10
CA HIS A 66 -4.79 2.96 -10.80
C HIS A 66 -3.26 2.92 -10.89
N LYS A 67 -2.62 4.09 -11.04
CA LYS A 67 -1.17 4.24 -11.12
C LYS A 67 -0.73 5.33 -10.16
N ALA A 68 0.35 5.07 -9.44
CA ALA A 68 1.00 6.08 -8.61
C ALA A 68 1.95 6.92 -9.50
N ASP A 69 1.39 7.66 -10.46
CA ASP A 69 2.11 8.67 -11.22
C ASP A 69 1.64 10.06 -10.78
N GLY A 70 2.50 11.06 -10.86
CA GLY A 70 2.21 12.41 -10.39
C GLY A 70 1.02 13.11 -11.05
N SER A 71 0.38 12.51 -12.06
CA SER A 71 -0.81 13.07 -12.73
C SER A 71 -2.03 13.15 -11.81
N GLN A 72 -2.06 12.33 -10.77
CA GLN A 72 -3.18 12.25 -9.81
C GLN A 72 -3.04 13.24 -8.67
N GLU A 73 -1.81 13.64 -8.36
CA GLU A 73 -1.54 14.67 -7.36
C GLU A 73 -2.24 15.96 -7.71
N ALA A 74 -2.10 16.41 -8.96
CA ALA A 74 -2.76 17.61 -9.45
C ALA A 74 -4.31 17.51 -9.40
N PHE A 75 -4.87 16.31 -9.63
CA PHE A 75 -6.32 16.09 -9.51
C PHE A 75 -6.79 16.23 -8.06
N ILE A 76 -6.11 15.57 -7.12
CA ILE A 76 -6.46 15.60 -5.69
C ILE A 76 -6.29 17.01 -5.13
N GLU A 77 -5.19 17.67 -5.44
CA GLU A 77 -4.94 19.05 -5.03
C GLU A 77 -6.00 20.01 -5.58
N THR A 78 -6.38 19.87 -6.86
CA THR A 78 -7.38 20.71 -7.48
C THR A 78 -8.78 20.49 -6.92
N VAL A 79 -9.18 19.22 -6.67
CA VAL A 79 -10.52 18.88 -6.22
C VAL A 79 -10.72 19.11 -4.74
N PHE A 80 -9.73 18.77 -3.92
CA PHE A 80 -9.83 18.79 -2.46
C PHE A 80 -9.05 19.93 -1.80
N GLY A 81 -8.14 20.60 -2.52
CA GLY A 81 -7.24 21.61 -1.96
C GLY A 81 -6.29 21.04 -0.89
N ALA A 82 -6.02 19.74 -0.94
CA ALA A 82 -5.22 19.01 0.03
C ALA A 82 -4.05 18.31 -0.66
N ALA A 83 -2.98 18.07 0.09
CA ALA A 83 -1.88 17.25 -0.39
C ALA A 83 -2.37 15.82 -0.70
N PRO A 84 -1.90 15.20 -1.77
CA PRO A 84 -2.26 13.83 -2.12
C PRO A 84 -1.76 12.87 -1.04
N PRO A 85 -2.51 11.78 -0.76
CA PRO A 85 -2.05 10.76 0.17
C PRO A 85 -0.80 10.06 -0.41
N ILE A 86 0.18 9.81 0.44
CA ILE A 86 1.40 9.10 0.06
C ILE A 86 1.04 7.66 -0.31
N PRO A 87 1.42 7.16 -1.51
CA PRO A 87 1.14 5.78 -1.89
C PRO A 87 1.78 4.76 -0.93
N ASN A 88 1.09 3.65 -0.66
CA ASN A 88 1.62 2.60 0.23
C ASN A 88 3.02 2.09 -0.17
N ALA A 89 3.38 2.15 -1.46
CA ALA A 89 4.71 1.76 -1.91
C ALA A 89 5.78 2.75 -1.41
N ALA A 90 5.52 4.05 -1.46
CA ALA A 90 6.42 5.08 -0.93
C ALA A 90 6.48 4.98 0.60
N GLN A 91 5.34 4.85 1.28
CA GLN A 91 5.32 4.65 2.73
C GLN A 91 6.14 3.42 3.18
N ARG A 92 6.17 2.33 2.38
CA ARG A 92 7.04 1.17 2.67
C ARG A 92 8.52 1.50 2.52
N GLU A 93 8.88 2.29 1.52
CA GLU A 93 10.27 2.73 1.37
C GLU A 93 10.69 3.63 2.54
N ASP A 94 9.81 4.54 2.96
CA ASP A 94 10.03 5.42 4.11
C ASP A 94 10.14 4.60 5.40
N PHE A 95 9.27 3.61 5.61
CA PHE A 95 9.34 2.71 6.76
C PHE A 95 10.64 1.89 6.79
N GLN A 96 11.10 1.37 5.65
CA GLN A 96 12.37 0.65 5.58
C GLN A 96 13.57 1.57 5.83
N ALA A 97 13.53 2.80 5.32
CA ALA A 97 14.55 3.80 5.57
C ALA A 97 14.60 4.17 7.07
N LEU A 98 13.45 4.33 7.69
CA LEU A 98 13.32 4.60 9.12
C LEU A 98 13.92 3.46 9.96
N LEU A 99 13.62 2.20 9.64
CA LEU A 99 14.23 1.04 10.31
C LEU A 99 15.76 1.03 10.15
N ALA A 100 16.25 1.22 8.93
CA ALA A 100 17.68 1.22 8.65
C ALA A 100 18.41 2.35 9.39
N GLU A 101 17.81 3.55 9.46
CA GLU A 101 18.41 4.71 10.13
C GLU A 101 18.41 4.56 11.65
N THR A 102 17.30 4.09 12.23
CA THR A 102 17.17 3.98 13.69
C THR A 102 17.91 2.78 14.26
N LEU A 103 17.84 1.64 13.60
CA LEU A 103 18.45 0.40 14.08
C LEU A 103 19.91 0.26 13.65
N GLY A 104 20.31 0.86 12.53
CA GLY A 104 21.68 0.77 12.02
C GLY A 104 22.15 -0.67 11.87
N SER A 105 23.22 -1.06 12.56
CA SER A 105 23.77 -2.43 12.52
C SER A 105 22.86 -3.51 13.12
N GLU A 106 21.83 -3.14 13.89
CA GLU A 106 20.84 -4.07 14.45
C GLU A 106 19.67 -4.31 13.49
N CYS A 107 19.57 -3.57 12.36
CA CYS A 107 18.61 -3.82 11.30
C CYS A 107 19.04 -5.05 10.50
N SER A 108 18.87 -6.23 11.07
CA SER A 108 19.22 -7.50 10.43
C SER A 108 18.07 -8.01 9.52
N TYR A 109 18.41 -8.96 8.66
CA TYR A 109 17.43 -9.67 7.83
C TYR A 109 16.32 -10.30 8.71
N GLU A 110 16.70 -10.92 9.83
CA GLU A 110 15.78 -11.58 10.76
C GLU A 110 14.75 -10.57 11.33
N VAL A 111 15.20 -9.37 11.73
CA VAL A 111 14.31 -8.31 12.24
C VAL A 111 13.26 -7.95 11.19
N VAL A 112 13.70 -7.67 9.96
CA VAL A 112 12.79 -7.26 8.89
C VAL A 112 11.85 -8.40 8.47
N GLN A 113 12.33 -9.64 8.48
CA GLN A 113 11.52 -10.84 8.22
C GLN A 113 10.46 -11.03 9.31
N THR A 114 10.82 -10.94 10.59
CA THR A 114 9.88 -11.11 11.70
C THR A 114 8.79 -10.05 11.67
N ILE A 115 9.14 -8.78 11.38
CA ILE A 115 8.16 -7.72 11.16
C ILE A 115 7.22 -8.07 10.00
N HIS A 116 7.78 -8.55 8.88
CA HIS A 116 6.98 -8.97 7.72
C HIS A 116 5.99 -10.08 8.08
N GLU A 117 6.44 -11.12 8.77
CA GLU A 117 5.63 -12.27 9.17
C GLU A 117 4.47 -11.83 10.08
N GLN A 118 4.73 -10.99 11.08
CA GLN A 118 3.69 -10.45 11.96
C GLN A 118 2.67 -9.59 11.20
N VAL A 119 3.15 -8.74 10.29
CA VAL A 119 2.25 -7.93 9.45
C VAL A 119 1.37 -8.83 8.58
N MET A 120 1.92 -9.91 8.03
CA MET A 120 1.14 -10.85 7.20
C MET A 120 0.12 -11.63 8.03
N GLU A 121 0.48 -12.08 9.21
CA GLU A 121 -0.44 -12.73 10.14
C GLU A 121 -1.63 -11.81 10.46
N ARG A 122 -1.36 -10.54 10.79
CA ARG A 122 -2.39 -9.53 11.05
C ARG A 122 -3.31 -9.30 9.85
N VAL A 123 -2.74 -9.30 8.63
CA VAL A 123 -3.51 -9.18 7.38
C VAL A 123 -4.41 -10.40 7.16
N GLU A 124 -3.93 -11.60 7.48
CA GLU A 124 -4.71 -12.84 7.34
C GLU A 124 -5.83 -12.94 8.36
N GLU A 125 -5.55 -12.61 9.63
CA GLU A 125 -6.57 -12.51 10.67
C GLU A 125 -7.70 -11.56 10.27
N LYS A 126 -7.33 -10.38 9.76
CA LYS A 126 -8.29 -9.37 9.33
C LYS A 126 -9.11 -9.80 8.12
N LYS A 127 -8.52 -10.56 7.19
CA LYS A 127 -9.26 -11.15 6.07
C LYS A 127 -10.26 -12.23 6.49
N ALA A 128 -9.96 -12.94 7.59
CA ALA A 128 -10.86 -13.96 8.15
C ALA A 128 -12.05 -13.33 8.86
N ASP A 129 -11.91 -12.11 9.35
CA ASP A 129 -12.98 -11.32 9.96
C ASP A 129 -13.87 -10.71 8.87
N LYS A 130 -15.02 -11.34 8.66
CA LYS A 130 -16.01 -10.88 7.65
C LYS A 130 -16.90 -9.76 8.15
N GLU A 131 -16.90 -9.47 9.44
CA GLU A 131 -17.76 -8.46 10.05
C GLU A 131 -17.15 -7.05 9.89
N ASP A 132 -15.82 -6.96 9.82
CA ASP A 132 -15.12 -5.70 9.67
C ASP A 132 -14.25 -5.69 8.38
N PRO A 133 -14.74 -5.08 7.29
CA PRO A 133 -14.01 -5.01 6.02
C PRO A 133 -12.87 -3.97 6.00
N SER A 134 -12.58 -3.29 7.12
CA SER A 134 -11.52 -2.29 7.19
C SER A 134 -10.14 -2.92 6.90
N PRO A 135 -9.19 -2.17 6.30
CA PRO A 135 -7.85 -2.68 6.06
C PRO A 135 -7.12 -2.97 7.38
N ALA A 136 -6.27 -3.99 7.37
CA ALA A 136 -5.42 -4.30 8.51
C ALA A 136 -4.53 -3.09 8.82
N LYS A 137 -4.42 -2.77 10.10
CA LYS A 137 -3.60 -1.68 10.63
C LYS A 137 -2.54 -2.26 11.56
N ILE A 138 -1.39 -1.62 11.63
CA ILE A 138 -0.27 -1.98 12.50
C ILE A 138 0.01 -0.80 13.41
N ASP A 139 0.11 -1.08 14.71
CA ASP A 139 0.52 -0.09 15.72
C ASP A 139 2.04 -0.08 15.85
N LYS A 140 2.63 1.09 16.06
CA LYS A 140 4.08 1.23 16.34
C LYS A 140 4.53 0.39 17.53
N LYS A 141 3.65 0.17 18.54
CA LYS A 141 3.94 -0.67 19.70
C LYS A 141 4.06 -2.14 19.33
N GLU A 142 3.25 -2.63 18.36
CA GLU A 142 3.37 -3.98 17.84
C GLU A 142 4.74 -4.16 17.17
N VAL A 143 5.16 -3.20 16.35
CA VAL A 143 6.52 -3.22 15.76
C VAL A 143 7.61 -3.14 16.83
N SER A 144 7.46 -2.26 17.82
CA SER A 144 8.42 -2.11 18.94
C SER A 144 8.56 -3.40 19.75
N ALA A 145 7.47 -4.14 19.97
CA ALA A 145 7.48 -5.46 20.63
C ALA A 145 8.27 -6.49 19.80
N VAL A 146 8.08 -6.51 18.48
CA VAL A 146 8.89 -7.38 17.58
C VAL A 146 10.38 -7.04 17.68
N LEU A 147 10.71 -5.74 17.69
CA LEU A 147 12.11 -5.30 17.82
C LEU A 147 12.72 -5.77 19.16
N GLU A 148 11.92 -5.78 20.25
CA GLU A 148 12.34 -6.32 21.54
C GLU A 148 12.60 -7.81 21.48
N GLU A 149 11.69 -8.60 20.89
CA GLU A 149 11.84 -10.03 20.69
C GLU A 149 13.09 -10.38 19.87
N CYS A 150 13.43 -9.55 18.90
CA CYS A 150 14.63 -9.68 18.09
C CYS A 150 15.92 -9.18 18.80
N GLY A 151 15.83 -8.71 20.06
CA GLY A 151 16.98 -8.30 20.85
C GLY A 151 17.52 -6.91 20.52
N VAL A 152 16.73 -6.06 19.87
CA VAL A 152 17.07 -4.65 19.62
C VAL A 152 17.12 -3.87 20.95
N THR A 153 18.14 -3.06 21.11
CA THR A 153 18.36 -2.28 22.34
C THR A 153 17.25 -1.27 22.60
N ASP A 154 16.97 -0.99 23.89
CA ASP A 154 15.94 -0.04 24.32
C ASP A 154 16.15 1.36 23.73
N GLU A 155 17.41 1.79 23.62
CA GLU A 155 17.75 3.08 23.04
C GLU A 155 17.32 3.20 21.59
N LYS A 156 17.56 2.17 20.80
CA LYS A 156 17.17 2.14 19.38
C LYS A 156 15.67 1.98 19.17
N ARG A 157 15.00 1.23 20.07
CA ARG A 157 13.54 1.14 20.05
C ARG A 157 12.89 2.49 20.34
N ALA A 158 13.40 3.21 21.34
CA ALA A 158 12.92 4.57 21.64
C ALA A 158 13.17 5.55 20.48
N ALA A 159 14.32 5.46 19.82
CA ALA A 159 14.62 6.26 18.63
C ALA A 159 13.68 5.91 17.46
N PHE A 160 13.36 4.63 17.26
CA PHE A 160 12.38 4.17 16.29
C PHE A 160 11.00 4.76 16.57
N GLU A 161 10.50 4.66 17.81
CA GLU A 161 9.18 5.16 18.17
C GLU A 161 9.05 6.68 17.97
N GLN A 162 10.08 7.44 18.32
CA GLN A 162 10.11 8.88 18.11
C GLN A 162 10.06 9.23 16.62
N LYS A 163 10.92 8.63 15.81
CA LYS A 163 10.95 8.88 14.35
C LYS A 163 9.69 8.39 13.65
N PHE A 164 9.11 7.30 14.13
CA PHE A 164 7.84 6.82 13.60
C PHE A 164 6.73 7.86 13.78
N ASP A 165 6.66 8.53 14.94
CA ASP A 165 5.71 9.60 15.20
C ASP A 165 5.97 10.84 14.33
N GLU A 166 7.23 11.14 14.05
CA GLU A 166 7.61 12.25 13.16
C GLU A 166 7.20 12.00 11.71
N GLU A 167 7.37 10.75 11.21
CA GLU A 167 7.15 10.39 9.81
C GLU A 167 5.68 10.03 9.52
N PHE A 168 5.05 9.25 10.42
CA PHE A 168 3.70 8.69 10.21
C PHE A 168 2.63 9.34 11.09
N GLY A 169 3.02 10.27 11.95
CA GLY A 169 2.11 11.00 12.82
C GLY A 169 1.85 10.33 14.18
N LEU A 170 1.38 11.14 15.12
CA LEU A 170 1.19 10.77 16.52
C LEU A 170 0.11 9.69 16.77
N SER A 171 -0.67 9.32 15.77
CA SER A 171 -1.64 8.21 15.92
C SER A 171 -0.94 6.88 16.21
N GLY A 172 0.32 6.75 15.80
CA GLY A 172 1.12 5.53 15.97
C GLY A 172 0.61 4.33 15.18
N VAL A 173 -0.37 4.53 14.29
CA VAL A 173 -1.05 3.44 13.55
C VAL A 173 -0.97 3.70 12.05
N VAL A 174 -0.50 2.71 11.30
CA VAL A 174 -0.38 2.77 9.83
C VAL A 174 -1.07 1.57 9.18
N PRO A 175 -1.52 1.69 7.91
CA PRO A 175 -2.01 0.53 7.18
C PRO A 175 -0.92 -0.54 7.08
N ALA A 176 -1.26 -1.82 7.26
CA ALA A 176 -0.32 -2.93 7.11
C ALA A 176 0.39 -2.92 5.74
N ALA A 177 -0.31 -2.47 4.69
CA ALA A 177 0.22 -2.29 3.35
C ALA A 177 1.30 -1.19 3.24
N ALA A 178 1.38 -0.27 4.20
CA ALA A 178 2.43 0.74 4.31
C ALA A 178 3.70 0.20 4.98
N VAL A 179 3.61 -0.90 5.72
CA VAL A 179 4.75 -1.54 6.39
C VAL A 179 5.31 -2.66 5.52
N SER A 180 4.45 -3.51 4.98
CA SER A 180 4.90 -4.67 4.20
C SER A 180 3.96 -5.00 3.04
N SER A 181 4.45 -5.80 2.09
CA SER A 181 3.69 -6.23 0.91
C SER A 181 3.48 -7.75 0.94
N PRO A 182 2.23 -8.23 0.71
CA PRO A 182 1.98 -9.67 0.63
C PRO A 182 2.59 -10.33 -0.62
N LYS A 183 3.05 -9.52 -1.59
CA LYS A 183 3.56 -10.03 -2.87
C LYS A 183 5.06 -10.25 -2.89
N SER A 184 5.80 -9.55 -2.06
CA SER A 184 7.26 -9.65 -2.02
C SER A 184 7.81 -9.11 -0.70
N PHE A 185 8.70 -9.87 -0.11
CA PHE A 185 9.59 -9.39 0.93
C PHE A 185 10.78 -8.69 0.27
N GLN A 186 11.12 -7.51 0.74
CA GLN A 186 12.24 -6.75 0.21
C GLN A 186 13.09 -6.21 1.36
N LEU A 187 14.38 -6.51 1.32
CA LEU A 187 15.39 -5.87 2.14
C LEU A 187 16.23 -4.95 1.23
N LYS A 188 16.34 -3.69 1.60
CA LYS A 188 17.12 -2.70 0.85
C LYS A 188 18.25 -2.18 1.72
N THR A 189 19.48 -2.34 1.26
CA THR A 189 20.66 -1.64 1.78
C THR A 189 21.11 -0.60 0.75
N PRO A 190 22.05 0.32 1.08
CA PRO A 190 22.51 1.32 0.12
C PRO A 190 23.02 0.73 -1.20
N ASP A 191 23.63 -0.46 -1.16
CA ASP A 191 24.31 -1.07 -2.29
C ASP A 191 23.59 -2.29 -2.87
N VAL A 192 22.66 -2.91 -2.12
CA VAL A 192 22.02 -4.17 -2.49
C VAL A 192 20.54 -4.16 -2.19
N VAL A 193 19.75 -4.67 -3.12
CA VAL A 193 18.33 -4.93 -2.93
C VAL A 193 18.07 -6.42 -3.07
N ILE A 194 17.60 -7.05 -1.99
CA ILE A 194 17.19 -8.45 -1.97
C ILE A 194 15.67 -8.50 -2.03
N ARG A 195 15.12 -9.16 -3.05
CA ARG A 195 13.69 -9.44 -3.16
C ARG A 195 13.46 -10.93 -3.12
N VAL A 196 12.61 -11.35 -2.21
CA VAL A 196 12.26 -12.76 -2.02
C VAL A 196 10.75 -12.90 -2.10
N SER A 197 10.28 -13.95 -2.78
CA SER A 197 8.86 -14.32 -2.68
C SER A 197 8.60 -14.80 -1.24
N PRO A 198 7.50 -14.38 -0.58
CA PRO A 198 7.19 -14.81 0.78
C PRO A 198 7.14 -16.34 0.95
N SER A 199 6.73 -17.06 -0.11
CA SER A 199 6.72 -18.52 -0.14
C SER A 199 8.11 -19.16 -0.29
N ARG A 200 9.17 -18.37 -0.46
CA ARG A 200 10.53 -18.82 -0.71
C ARG A 200 11.57 -18.09 0.16
N SER A 201 11.18 -17.76 1.39
CA SER A 201 12.11 -17.24 2.43
C SER A 201 13.24 -18.23 2.74
N ASP A 202 13.01 -19.52 2.47
CA ASP A 202 14.00 -20.60 2.55
C ASP A 202 15.25 -20.39 1.67
N LEU A 203 15.17 -19.52 0.66
CA LEU A 203 16.29 -19.24 -0.25
C LEU A 203 17.32 -18.27 0.32
N VAL A 204 17.01 -17.60 1.43
CA VAL A 204 17.90 -16.62 2.06
C VAL A 204 18.24 -17.11 3.45
N GLU A 205 19.53 -17.23 3.73
CA GLU A 205 20.06 -17.69 5.00
C GLU A 205 21.08 -16.67 5.50
N THR A 206 20.93 -16.26 6.76
CA THR A 206 21.93 -15.43 7.41
C THR A 206 23.01 -16.30 8.04
N ARG A 207 24.27 -16.05 7.73
CA ARG A 207 25.43 -16.73 8.34
C ARG A 207 26.37 -15.74 8.98
N ILE A 208 26.92 -16.10 10.12
CA ILE A 208 27.99 -15.36 10.76
C ILE A 208 29.33 -16.01 10.37
N ILE A 209 30.15 -15.28 9.64
CA ILE A 209 31.50 -15.72 9.22
C ILE A 209 32.50 -14.71 9.81
N ASP A 210 33.45 -15.20 10.58
CA ASP A 210 34.47 -14.38 11.25
C ASP A 210 33.89 -13.20 12.08
N GLY A 211 32.71 -13.41 12.69
CA GLY A 211 32.03 -12.39 13.51
C GLY A 211 31.24 -11.36 12.70
N HIS A 212 31.16 -11.48 11.39
CA HIS A 212 30.37 -10.61 10.51
C HIS A 212 29.14 -11.33 9.96
N PRO A 213 27.96 -10.71 9.96
CA PRO A 213 26.77 -11.28 9.35
C PRO A 213 26.82 -11.16 7.83
N TYR A 214 26.49 -12.26 7.17
CA TYR A 214 26.33 -12.38 5.69
C TYR A 214 24.95 -12.90 5.38
N ILE A 215 24.40 -12.48 4.25
CA ILE A 215 23.13 -12.96 3.70
C ILE A 215 23.42 -13.65 2.38
#